data_8db517636e61d5229ca33e778d476d13
#
_entry.id   8db517636e61d5229ca33e778d476d13
#
_cell.length_a   1.000
_cell.length_b   1.000
_cell.length_c   1.000
_cell.angle_alpha   90.00
_cell.angle_beta   90.00
_cell.angle_gamma   90.00
#
_symmetry.space_group_name_H-M   'P 1'
#
loop_
_entity.id
_entity.type
_entity.pdbx_description
1 polymer ?
#
loop_
_entity_poly.entity_id
_entity_poly.type
_entity_poly.pdbx_seq_one_letter_code
_entity_poly.pdbx_strand_id
1 'polypeptide(L)'
;AARPVPPHQAPMPPIVPRARWLEKEAPSQPPARYDDEVAAVFIHHTDSPNGYDCADAPRIIRYLYAGQTGAKDWDDIGYNFLVDRCGTIYEGRAGGITRAVTGAHTQGFNHRTTGIAALGTFTAGVPVPRAMTDAIAALAAWKLGLSDTDPRGSVRLTSSNSLSRYPSGTTVLLPTLAGHSDGYMTSCPGAALAERLPAIRELAAHLQGRR
;
A
#
# COMPACT_ATOMS: atom_id res chain seq x y z
N ALA A 1 -26.78 -14.31 -2.46
CA ALA A 1 -26.78 -13.59 -3.73
C ALA A 1 -25.34 -13.12 -4.01
N ALA A 2 -24.82 -13.39 -5.22
CA ALA A 2 -23.52 -12.88 -5.63
C ALA A 2 -23.57 -11.34 -5.68
N ARG A 3 -22.54 -10.68 -5.12
CA ARG A 3 -22.42 -9.20 -5.25
C ARG A 3 -22.34 -8.85 -6.76
N PRO A 4 -23.01 -7.81 -7.20
CA PRO A 4 -22.86 -7.35 -8.57
C PRO A 4 -21.39 -7.04 -8.87
N VAL A 5 -20.93 -7.40 -10.06
CA VAL A 5 -19.57 -7.05 -10.51
C VAL A 5 -19.50 -5.52 -10.67
N PRO A 6 -18.56 -4.84 -10.01
CA PRO A 6 -18.42 -3.40 -10.15
C PRO A 6 -18.16 -2.98 -11.60
N PRO A 7 -18.69 -1.85 -12.07
CA PRO A 7 -18.58 -1.43 -13.47
C PRO A 7 -17.14 -1.01 -13.86
N HIS A 8 -16.34 -0.58 -12.91
CA HIS A 8 -14.97 -0.13 -13.16
C HIS A 8 -13.98 -1.03 -12.43
N GLN A 9 -13.52 -2.08 -13.11
CA GLN A 9 -12.55 -3.01 -12.61
C GLN A 9 -11.29 -2.99 -13.46
N ALA A 10 -10.14 -3.16 -12.80
CA ALA A 10 -8.88 -3.44 -13.46
C ALA A 10 -8.50 -4.92 -13.24
N PRO A 11 -7.75 -5.53 -14.17
CA PRO A 11 -7.23 -6.88 -13.98
C PRO A 11 -6.27 -6.92 -12.78
N MET A 12 -6.27 -8.03 -12.06
CA MET A 12 -5.29 -8.27 -11.00
C MET A 12 -3.89 -8.38 -11.61
N PRO A 13 -2.93 -7.55 -11.22
CA PRO A 13 -1.56 -7.71 -11.66
C PRO A 13 -0.94 -8.99 -11.05
N PRO A 14 0.15 -9.52 -11.63
CA PRO A 14 0.91 -10.58 -10.99
C PRO A 14 1.41 -10.16 -9.60
N ILE A 15 1.18 -10.99 -8.60
CA ILE A 15 1.58 -10.73 -7.21
C ILE A 15 2.34 -11.94 -6.69
N VAL A 16 3.56 -11.72 -6.24
CA VAL A 16 4.39 -12.76 -5.62
C VAL A 16 3.83 -13.06 -4.23
N PRO A 17 3.44 -14.32 -3.95
CA PRO A 17 2.84 -14.67 -2.67
C PRO A 17 3.84 -14.54 -1.51
N ARG A 18 3.32 -14.25 -0.34
CA ARG A 18 4.03 -14.08 0.92
C ARG A 18 5.02 -15.22 1.22
N ALA A 19 4.65 -16.46 0.90
CA ALA A 19 5.50 -17.64 1.11
C ALA A 19 6.84 -17.61 0.34
N ARG A 20 6.99 -16.71 -0.63
CA ARG A 20 8.24 -16.55 -1.38
C ARG A 20 9.29 -15.73 -0.67
N TRP A 21 8.90 -14.86 0.26
CA TRP A 21 9.84 -14.08 1.02
C TRP A 21 9.88 -14.47 2.51
N LEU A 22 8.80 -14.99 3.07
CA LEU A 22 8.73 -15.42 4.47
C LEU A 22 9.44 -16.78 4.65
N GLU A 23 10.24 -16.89 5.68
CA GLU A 23 10.89 -18.16 6.05
C GLU A 23 9.85 -19.16 6.59
N LYS A 24 10.04 -20.44 6.28
CA LYS A 24 9.11 -21.51 6.69
C LYS A 24 8.98 -21.64 8.20
N GLU A 25 10.06 -21.36 8.92
CA GLU A 25 10.17 -21.45 10.38
C GLU A 25 9.72 -20.16 11.08
N ALA A 26 9.29 -19.15 10.34
CA ALA A 26 8.80 -17.90 10.94
C ALA A 26 7.62 -18.18 11.86
N PRO A 27 7.52 -17.52 13.03
CA PRO A 27 6.36 -17.65 13.89
C PRO A 27 5.09 -17.27 13.16
N SER A 28 3.98 -17.96 13.44
CA SER A 28 2.68 -17.58 12.92
C SER A 28 2.23 -16.26 13.55
N GLN A 29 1.72 -15.35 12.71
CA GLN A 29 1.13 -14.10 13.18
C GLN A 29 -0.27 -14.34 13.75
N PRO A 30 -0.77 -13.41 14.60
CA PRO A 30 -2.18 -13.42 15.00
C PRO A 30 -3.12 -13.39 13.78
N PRO A 31 -4.38 -13.83 13.92
CA PRO A 31 -5.36 -13.78 12.84
C PRO A 31 -5.51 -12.37 12.27
N ALA A 32 -5.60 -12.25 10.96
CA ALA A 32 -5.80 -10.99 10.27
C ALA A 32 -7.13 -10.35 10.68
N ARG A 33 -7.15 -9.01 10.75
CA ARG A 33 -8.36 -8.21 10.91
C ARG A 33 -8.83 -7.71 9.56
N TYR A 34 -10.13 -7.57 9.40
CA TYR A 34 -10.75 -7.20 8.14
C TYR A 34 -11.71 -6.05 8.31
N ASP A 35 -11.70 -5.15 7.35
CA ASP A 35 -12.74 -4.15 7.16
C ASP A 35 -13.76 -4.63 6.13
N ASP A 36 -14.81 -3.87 5.90
CA ASP A 36 -15.86 -4.20 4.93
C ASP A 36 -15.40 -4.02 3.48
N GLU A 37 -14.59 -3.00 3.23
CA GLU A 37 -14.04 -2.66 1.92
C GLU A 37 -12.73 -1.87 2.03
N VAL A 38 -12.03 -1.74 0.91
CA VAL A 38 -10.90 -0.80 0.76
C VAL A 38 -11.43 0.48 0.11
N ALA A 39 -11.43 1.57 0.86
CA ALA A 39 -11.89 2.88 0.41
C ALA A 39 -10.75 3.78 -0.10
N ALA A 40 -9.52 3.53 0.31
CA ALA A 40 -8.35 4.28 -0.11
C ALA A 40 -7.08 3.43 -0.09
N VAL A 41 -6.09 3.89 -0.85
CA VAL A 41 -4.74 3.34 -0.88
C VAL A 41 -3.77 4.41 -0.40
N PHE A 42 -2.86 4.04 0.50
CA PHE A 42 -1.76 4.89 0.94
C PHE A 42 -0.44 4.40 0.36
N ILE A 43 0.27 5.28 -0.32
CA ILE A 43 1.58 5.00 -0.91
C ILE A 43 2.67 5.40 0.08
N HIS A 44 3.61 4.48 0.29
CA HIS A 44 4.76 4.61 1.16
C HIS A 44 6.05 4.36 0.39
N HIS A 45 7.17 4.80 0.96
CA HIS A 45 8.47 4.20 0.69
C HIS A 45 8.98 3.50 1.96
N THR A 46 9.86 2.53 1.80
CA THR A 46 10.40 1.78 2.94
C THR A 46 11.53 2.50 3.66
N ASP A 47 12.00 3.61 3.09
CA ASP A 47 13.15 4.38 3.58
C ASP A 47 14.41 3.50 3.74
N SER A 48 14.67 2.70 2.73
CA SER A 48 15.76 1.75 2.63
C SER A 48 16.64 2.03 1.40
N PRO A 49 17.84 1.42 1.28
CA PRO A 49 18.72 1.66 0.12
C PRO A 49 18.07 1.34 -1.23
N ASN A 50 18.41 2.14 -2.25
CA ASN A 50 17.88 1.98 -3.61
C ASN A 50 18.73 1.07 -4.51
N GLY A 51 20.00 0.82 -4.15
CA GLY A 51 20.96 0.12 -4.97
C GLY A 51 20.94 -1.41 -4.85
N TYR A 52 19.76 -2.00 -4.67
CA TYR A 52 19.61 -3.46 -4.57
C TYR A 52 19.39 -4.10 -5.93
N ASP A 53 19.77 -5.36 -6.07
CA ASP A 53 19.32 -6.24 -7.15
C ASP A 53 17.87 -6.69 -6.85
N CYS A 54 17.00 -6.71 -7.85
CA CYS A 54 15.60 -7.13 -7.66
C CYS A 54 15.49 -8.59 -7.19
N ALA A 55 16.47 -9.44 -7.49
CA ALA A 55 16.53 -10.79 -6.93
C ALA A 55 16.67 -10.81 -5.42
N ASP A 56 17.19 -9.73 -4.82
CA ASP A 56 17.33 -9.57 -3.36
C ASP A 56 16.08 -8.98 -2.68
N ALA A 57 15.08 -8.57 -3.42
CA ALA A 57 13.87 -7.97 -2.84
C ALA A 57 13.21 -8.85 -1.76
N PRO A 58 13.09 -10.19 -1.94
CA PRO A 58 12.57 -11.06 -0.87
C PRO A 58 13.37 -10.95 0.45
N ARG A 59 14.69 -10.85 0.38
CA ARG A 59 15.56 -10.70 1.55
C ARG A 59 15.34 -9.33 2.23
N ILE A 60 15.15 -8.27 1.45
CA ILE A 60 14.88 -6.94 1.97
C ILE A 60 13.53 -6.93 2.69
N ILE A 61 12.50 -7.56 2.14
CA ILE A 61 11.18 -7.67 2.76
C ILE A 61 11.26 -8.46 4.08
N ARG A 62 12.02 -9.56 4.12
CA ARG A 62 12.27 -10.30 5.37
C ARG A 62 12.94 -9.43 6.44
N TYR A 63 13.88 -8.60 6.05
CA TYR A 63 14.56 -7.68 6.96
C TYR A 63 13.56 -6.66 7.55
N LEU A 64 12.70 -6.08 6.74
CA LEU A 64 11.64 -5.18 7.19
C LEU A 64 10.66 -5.90 8.12
N TYR A 65 10.23 -7.09 7.76
CA TYR A 65 9.36 -7.95 8.57
C TYR A 65 10.00 -8.23 9.94
N ALA A 66 11.25 -8.62 9.97
CA ALA A 66 11.97 -8.92 11.21
C ALA A 66 12.08 -7.68 12.11
N GLY A 67 12.34 -6.50 11.56
CA GLY A 67 12.39 -5.26 12.31
C GLY A 67 11.03 -4.86 12.90
N GLN A 68 9.96 -5.02 12.14
CA GLN A 68 8.62 -4.66 12.57
C GLN A 68 8.02 -5.67 13.57
N THR A 69 8.22 -6.96 13.37
CA THR A 69 7.69 -7.99 14.28
C THR A 69 8.59 -8.22 15.49
N GLY A 70 9.88 -7.94 15.38
CA GLY A 70 10.85 -8.05 16.48
C GLY A 70 10.92 -6.77 17.30
N ALA A 71 11.70 -5.78 16.86
CA ALA A 71 11.97 -4.56 17.62
C ALA A 71 10.73 -3.70 17.91
N LYS A 72 9.75 -3.66 16.98
CA LYS A 72 8.50 -2.91 17.15
C LYS A 72 7.36 -3.74 17.74
N ASP A 73 7.55 -5.04 17.90
CA ASP A 73 6.54 -5.96 18.45
C ASP A 73 5.18 -5.90 17.72
N TRP A 74 5.21 -5.71 16.40
CA TRP A 74 4.00 -5.72 15.59
C TRP A 74 3.59 -7.16 15.26
N ASP A 75 2.28 -7.37 15.03
CA ASP A 75 1.70 -8.67 14.69
C ASP A 75 2.26 -9.25 13.38
N ASP A 76 2.58 -8.38 12.43
CA ASP A 76 3.02 -8.72 11.08
C ASP A 76 3.67 -7.50 10.42
N ILE A 77 4.19 -7.65 9.20
CA ILE A 77 4.61 -6.52 8.37
C ILE A 77 3.43 -5.54 8.20
N GLY A 78 3.71 -4.26 8.34
CA GLY A 78 2.67 -3.22 8.34
C GLY A 78 2.02 -2.97 6.98
N TYR A 79 2.78 -3.16 5.90
CA TYR A 79 2.31 -2.92 4.53
C TYR A 79 1.52 -4.10 3.99
N ASN A 80 0.41 -3.81 3.31
CA ASN A 80 -0.37 -4.86 2.63
C ASN A 80 0.35 -5.39 1.39
N PHE A 81 1.05 -4.53 0.67
CA PHE A 81 1.84 -4.87 -0.51
C PHE A 81 3.16 -4.10 -0.54
N LEU A 82 4.15 -4.66 -1.22
CA LEU A 82 5.42 -4.00 -1.49
C LEU A 82 5.73 -4.11 -2.98
N VAL A 83 6.42 -3.11 -3.52
CA VAL A 83 6.79 -3.05 -4.94
C VAL A 83 8.27 -2.74 -5.04
N ASP A 84 9.03 -3.54 -5.78
CA ASP A 84 10.45 -3.30 -5.99
C ASP A 84 10.72 -2.38 -7.19
N ARG A 85 11.99 -2.00 -7.38
CA ARG A 85 12.42 -1.10 -8.46
C ARG A 85 12.19 -1.66 -9.87
N CYS A 86 12.03 -2.96 -10.01
CA CYS A 86 11.74 -3.64 -11.29
C CYS A 86 10.24 -3.77 -11.56
N GLY A 87 9.38 -3.34 -10.63
CA GLY A 87 7.93 -3.42 -10.76
C GLY A 87 7.34 -4.75 -10.31
N THR A 88 8.08 -5.59 -9.61
CA THR A 88 7.55 -6.81 -9.00
C THR A 88 6.74 -6.44 -7.74
N ILE A 89 5.51 -6.95 -7.69
CA ILE A 89 4.58 -6.74 -6.57
C ILE A 89 4.63 -7.96 -5.65
N TYR A 90 4.77 -7.71 -4.35
CA TYR A 90 4.81 -8.74 -3.31
C TYR A 90 3.62 -8.58 -2.36
N GLU A 91 2.97 -9.71 -2.04
CA GLU A 91 2.06 -9.78 -0.91
C GLU A 91 2.84 -9.53 0.37
N GLY A 92 2.41 -8.54 1.16
CA GLY A 92 3.02 -8.22 2.46
C GLY A 92 2.25 -8.88 3.60
N ARG A 93 1.38 -8.11 4.27
CA ARG A 93 0.60 -8.58 5.42
C ARG A 93 -0.31 -9.74 5.03
N ALA A 94 -0.35 -10.76 5.89
CA ALA A 94 -1.19 -11.94 5.70
C ALA A 94 -2.68 -11.62 5.78
N GLY A 95 -3.50 -12.48 5.22
CA GLY A 95 -4.97 -12.38 5.33
C GLY A 95 -5.72 -12.54 4.02
N GLY A 96 -5.03 -12.56 2.89
CA GLY A 96 -5.62 -12.71 1.56
C GLY A 96 -5.59 -11.42 0.74
N ILE A 97 -5.03 -11.50 -0.45
CA ILE A 97 -4.78 -10.32 -1.30
C ILE A 97 -6.07 -9.67 -1.84
N THR A 98 -7.16 -10.43 -1.93
CA THR A 98 -8.46 -9.94 -2.42
C THR A 98 -9.33 -9.33 -1.30
N ARG A 99 -8.94 -9.52 -0.05
CA ARG A 99 -9.71 -9.09 1.12
C ARG A 99 -9.27 -7.73 1.62
N ALA A 100 -10.14 -7.05 2.35
CA ALA A 100 -9.86 -5.76 2.97
C ALA A 100 -9.12 -5.95 4.31
N VAL A 101 -7.88 -6.41 4.23
CA VAL A 101 -7.04 -6.65 5.41
C VAL A 101 -6.60 -5.33 6.02
N THR A 102 -6.85 -5.16 7.33
CA THR A 102 -6.38 -4.00 8.08
C THR A 102 -4.89 -4.08 8.31
N GLY A 103 -4.14 -3.11 7.77
CA GLY A 103 -2.68 -3.03 7.92
C GLY A 103 -2.24 -2.25 9.16
N ALA A 104 -0.95 -1.96 9.23
CA ALA A 104 -0.32 -1.10 10.22
C ALA A 104 0.69 -0.18 9.52
N HIS A 105 0.20 0.63 8.57
CA HIS A 105 1.05 1.44 7.68
C HIS A 105 0.84 2.95 7.84
N THR A 106 -0.34 3.40 8.25
CA THR A 106 -0.65 4.83 8.43
C THR A 106 -1.41 5.01 9.72
N GLN A 107 -0.73 5.44 10.76
CA GLN A 107 -1.32 5.61 12.08
C GLN A 107 -2.55 6.53 12.03
N GLY A 108 -3.68 6.04 12.52
CA GLY A 108 -4.97 6.72 12.47
C GLY A 108 -5.83 6.36 11.24
N PHE A 109 -5.24 5.82 10.16
CA PHE A 109 -5.93 5.54 8.90
C PHE A 109 -5.64 4.15 8.33
N ASN A 110 -5.46 3.15 9.20
CA ASN A 110 -5.27 1.75 8.79
C ASN A 110 -6.59 1.06 8.42
N HIS A 111 -7.72 1.50 8.95
CA HIS A 111 -9.03 0.94 8.64
C HIS A 111 -9.52 1.37 7.26
N ARG A 112 -10.07 0.43 6.51
CA ARG A 112 -10.62 0.63 5.16
C ARG A 112 -9.59 1.12 4.15
N THR A 113 -8.31 0.84 4.39
CA THR A 113 -7.21 1.28 3.52
C THR A 113 -6.23 0.16 3.24
N THR A 114 -5.52 0.28 2.13
CA THR A 114 -4.42 -0.61 1.76
C THR A 114 -3.13 0.19 1.69
N GLY A 115 -2.09 -0.27 2.36
CA GLY A 115 -0.75 0.31 2.28
C GLY A 115 0.10 -0.39 1.23
N ILE A 116 0.64 0.39 0.29
CA ILE A 116 1.58 -0.08 -0.74
C ILE A 116 2.91 0.62 -0.51
N ALA A 117 3.98 -0.13 -0.26
CA ALA A 117 5.30 0.41 -0.02
C ALA A 117 6.25 0.18 -1.20
N ALA A 118 6.82 1.25 -1.72
CA ALA A 118 7.92 1.20 -2.67
C ALA A 118 9.22 0.89 -1.94
N LEU A 119 9.91 -0.18 -2.33
CA LEU A 119 11.22 -0.54 -1.76
C LEU A 119 12.27 0.47 -2.18
N GLY A 120 12.75 1.26 -1.23
CA GLY A 120 13.77 2.28 -1.43
C GLY A 120 13.47 3.58 -0.70
N THR A 121 14.17 4.63 -1.08
CA THR A 121 14.05 5.99 -0.55
C THR A 121 13.87 6.95 -1.71
N PHE A 122 12.77 7.72 -1.71
CA PHE A 122 12.40 8.57 -2.83
C PHE A 122 12.22 10.04 -2.40
N THR A 123 13.25 10.57 -1.76
CA THR A 123 13.36 11.99 -1.42
C THR A 123 13.54 12.85 -2.67
N ALA A 124 13.45 14.16 -2.53
CA ALA A 124 13.54 15.11 -3.64
C ALA A 124 14.75 14.85 -4.55
N GLY A 125 14.52 14.79 -5.86
CA GLY A 125 15.55 14.60 -6.87
C GLY A 125 15.99 13.14 -7.10
N VAL A 126 15.53 12.19 -6.28
CA VAL A 126 15.82 10.75 -6.48
C VAL A 126 14.98 10.22 -7.65
N PRO A 127 15.58 9.53 -8.64
CA PRO A 127 14.83 8.95 -9.74
C PRO A 127 13.86 7.88 -9.23
N VAL A 128 12.60 7.94 -9.67
CA VAL A 128 11.59 6.92 -9.39
C VAL A 128 11.46 6.03 -10.63
N PRO A 129 11.78 4.72 -10.54
CA PRO A 129 11.68 3.84 -11.69
C PRO A 129 10.25 3.77 -12.24
N ARG A 130 10.10 3.88 -13.56
CA ARG A 130 8.80 3.80 -14.21
C ARG A 130 8.14 2.44 -14.01
N ALA A 131 8.91 1.35 -14.04
CA ALA A 131 8.41 0.01 -13.77
C ALA A 131 7.73 -0.07 -12.40
N MET A 132 8.28 0.63 -11.39
CA MET A 132 7.71 0.72 -10.06
C MET A 132 6.40 1.52 -10.04
N THR A 133 6.36 2.70 -10.64
CA THR A 133 5.14 3.54 -10.67
C THR A 133 4.03 2.90 -11.50
N ASP A 134 4.34 2.22 -12.60
CA ASP A 134 3.37 1.47 -13.38
C ASP A 134 2.78 0.31 -12.57
N ALA A 135 3.61 -0.42 -11.83
CA ALA A 135 3.16 -1.50 -10.94
C ALA A 135 2.28 -0.99 -9.80
N ILE A 136 2.64 0.13 -9.18
CA ILE A 136 1.81 0.78 -8.15
C ILE A 136 0.45 1.15 -8.72
N ALA A 137 0.41 1.74 -9.92
CA ALA A 137 -0.84 2.11 -10.57
C ALA A 137 -1.73 0.89 -10.88
N ALA A 138 -1.14 -0.19 -11.40
CA ALA A 138 -1.87 -1.44 -11.69
C ALA A 138 -2.44 -2.08 -10.42
N LEU A 139 -1.66 -2.11 -9.34
CA LEU A 139 -2.08 -2.65 -8.05
C LEU A 139 -3.20 -1.81 -7.42
N ALA A 140 -3.04 -0.49 -7.40
CA ALA A 140 -4.05 0.42 -6.87
C ALA A 140 -5.34 0.37 -7.69
N ALA A 141 -5.26 0.33 -9.01
CA ALA A 141 -6.40 0.20 -9.91
C ALA A 141 -7.21 -1.07 -9.60
N TRP A 142 -6.54 -2.20 -9.45
CA TRP A 142 -7.20 -3.46 -9.09
C TRP A 142 -7.82 -3.40 -7.70
N LYS A 143 -7.08 -3.00 -6.68
CA LYS A 143 -7.56 -2.96 -5.29
C LYS A 143 -8.75 -2.03 -5.10
N LEU A 144 -8.67 -0.80 -5.62
CA LEU A 144 -9.76 0.17 -5.56
C LEU A 144 -10.94 -0.23 -6.45
N GLY A 145 -10.66 -0.92 -7.56
CA GLY A 145 -11.69 -1.44 -8.45
C GLY A 145 -12.58 -2.50 -7.82
N LEU A 146 -12.10 -3.23 -6.80
CA LEU A 146 -12.91 -4.22 -6.06
C LEU A 146 -14.11 -3.58 -5.34
N SER A 147 -14.03 -2.29 -5.00
CA SER A 147 -15.10 -1.49 -4.39
C SER A 147 -15.59 -0.35 -5.30
N ASP A 148 -15.28 -0.41 -6.59
CA ASP A 148 -15.64 0.62 -7.60
C ASP A 148 -15.19 2.04 -7.23
N THR A 149 -14.03 2.14 -6.58
CA THR A 149 -13.48 3.43 -6.14
C THR A 149 -12.60 4.05 -7.22
N ASP A 150 -12.88 5.31 -7.59
CA ASP A 150 -12.07 6.06 -8.54
C ASP A 150 -10.73 6.48 -7.90
N PRO A 151 -9.58 6.07 -8.48
CA PRO A 151 -8.26 6.47 -7.96
C PRO A 151 -8.01 7.99 -7.95
N ARG A 152 -8.76 8.76 -8.73
CA ARG A 152 -8.68 10.23 -8.80
C ARG A 152 -9.60 10.93 -7.81
N GLY A 153 -10.45 10.17 -7.12
CA GLY A 153 -11.45 10.69 -6.22
C GLY A 153 -10.92 11.02 -4.83
N SER A 154 -11.85 11.34 -3.95
CA SER A 154 -11.61 11.59 -2.55
C SER A 154 -12.61 10.80 -1.71
N VAL A 155 -12.23 10.50 -0.48
CA VAL A 155 -13.05 9.75 0.47
C VAL A 155 -12.95 10.37 1.86
N ARG A 156 -14.03 10.28 2.61
CA ARG A 156 -14.05 10.67 4.04
C ARG A 156 -13.57 9.50 4.87
N LEU A 157 -12.49 9.71 5.63
CA LEU A 157 -11.95 8.75 6.58
C LEU A 157 -11.89 9.39 7.96
N THR A 158 -12.12 8.58 8.99
CA THR A 158 -12.08 9.04 10.39
C THR A 158 -10.79 8.57 11.04
N SER A 159 -10.02 9.50 11.59
CA SER A 159 -8.81 9.18 12.34
C SER A 159 -9.16 8.34 13.57
N SER A 160 -8.44 7.24 13.75
CA SER A 160 -8.55 6.39 14.95
C SER A 160 -7.44 6.64 15.97
N ASN A 161 -6.54 7.59 15.72
CA ASN A 161 -5.39 7.85 16.59
C ASN A 161 -4.96 9.32 16.51
N SER A 162 -4.88 9.98 17.67
CA SER A 162 -4.49 11.40 17.77
C SER A 162 -3.00 11.67 17.49
N LEU A 163 -2.18 10.63 17.36
CA LEU A 163 -0.79 10.77 16.88
C LEU A 163 -0.70 10.86 15.35
N SER A 164 -1.82 10.68 14.64
CA SER A 164 -1.90 10.99 13.22
C SER A 164 -1.87 12.49 12.98
N ARG A 165 -1.92 12.91 11.71
CA ARG A 165 -2.08 14.33 11.36
C ARG A 165 -3.35 14.96 11.92
N TYR A 166 -4.35 14.14 12.27
CA TYR A 166 -5.67 14.56 12.73
C TYR A 166 -6.03 13.89 14.06
N PRO A 167 -6.64 14.61 15.00
CA PRO A 167 -7.09 14.02 16.26
C PRO A 167 -8.03 12.84 16.05
N SER A 168 -7.98 11.85 16.96
CA SER A 168 -8.88 10.70 16.94
C SER A 168 -10.34 11.16 16.92
N GLY A 169 -11.16 10.55 16.07
CA GLY A 169 -12.57 10.90 15.86
C GLY A 169 -12.81 11.98 14.80
N THR A 170 -11.77 12.63 14.30
CA THR A 170 -11.88 13.62 13.21
C THR A 170 -12.07 12.93 11.88
N THR A 171 -13.14 13.31 11.16
CA THR A 171 -13.38 12.87 9.78
C THR A 171 -12.82 13.90 8.82
N VAL A 172 -11.97 13.43 7.88
CA VAL A 172 -11.31 14.29 6.90
C VAL A 172 -11.53 13.75 5.50
N LEU A 173 -11.51 14.65 4.51
CA LEU A 173 -11.54 14.29 3.09
C LEU A 173 -10.11 14.07 2.60
N LEU A 174 -9.79 12.83 2.21
CA LEU A 174 -8.49 12.44 1.72
C LEU A 174 -8.57 11.89 0.30
N PRO A 175 -7.48 11.98 -0.50
CA PRO A 175 -7.44 11.31 -1.79
C PRO A 175 -7.65 9.80 -1.64
N THR A 176 -8.37 9.18 -2.57
CA THR A 176 -8.51 7.71 -2.59
C THR A 176 -7.21 6.99 -2.91
N LEU A 177 -6.29 7.68 -3.59
CA LEU A 177 -4.89 7.28 -3.74
C LEU A 177 -4.02 8.37 -3.14
N ALA A 178 -3.63 8.17 -1.89
CA ALA A 178 -2.94 9.13 -1.04
C ALA A 178 -1.47 8.74 -0.81
N GLY A 179 -0.67 9.70 -0.37
CA GLY A 179 0.64 9.43 0.23
C GLY A 179 0.54 9.30 1.75
N HIS A 180 1.50 8.65 2.38
CA HIS A 180 1.55 8.51 3.85
C HIS A 180 1.44 9.87 4.55
N SER A 181 2.08 10.90 4.00
CA SER A 181 2.06 12.27 4.53
C SER A 181 0.68 12.94 4.52
N ASP A 182 -0.27 12.44 3.76
CA ASP A 182 -1.66 12.95 3.81
C ASP A 182 -2.36 12.61 5.12
N GLY A 183 -1.97 11.53 5.78
CA GLY A 183 -2.58 11.06 7.03
C GLY A 183 -1.67 11.17 8.26
N TYR A 184 -0.36 11.32 8.07
CA TYR A 184 0.62 11.31 9.15
C TYR A 184 1.70 12.37 8.92
N MET A 185 2.29 12.89 9.98
CA MET A 185 3.37 13.89 9.89
C MET A 185 4.70 13.17 9.58
N THR A 186 4.96 12.96 8.31
CA THR A 186 6.13 12.26 7.78
C THR A 186 6.47 12.81 6.40
N SER A 187 7.71 12.64 5.96
CA SER A 187 8.11 12.90 4.57
C SER A 187 7.79 11.74 3.62
N CYS A 188 7.49 10.54 4.17
CA CYS A 188 7.06 9.39 3.37
C CYS A 188 5.80 9.74 2.54
N PRO A 189 5.73 9.40 1.26
CA PRO A 189 6.57 8.48 0.48
C PRO A 189 7.83 9.10 -0.11
N GLY A 190 8.25 10.28 0.31
CA GLY A 190 9.30 11.08 -0.25
C GLY A 190 8.81 12.00 -1.38
N ALA A 191 9.41 13.18 -1.52
CA ALA A 191 8.96 14.21 -2.48
C ALA A 191 8.97 13.70 -3.92
N ALA A 192 9.99 12.92 -4.32
CA ALA A 192 10.07 12.39 -5.68
C ALA A 192 8.94 11.43 -6.03
N LEU A 193 8.57 10.54 -5.12
CA LEU A 193 7.43 9.63 -5.35
C LEU A 193 6.10 10.38 -5.21
N ALA A 194 5.97 11.30 -4.27
CA ALA A 194 4.78 12.15 -4.11
C ALA A 194 4.45 12.92 -5.39
N GLU A 195 5.46 13.43 -6.10
CA GLU A 195 5.30 14.14 -7.38
C GLU A 195 4.73 13.23 -8.48
N ARG A 196 4.87 11.91 -8.35
CA ARG A 196 4.35 10.94 -9.31
C ARG A 196 2.89 10.52 -9.03
N LEU A 197 2.35 10.82 -7.86
CA LEU A 197 0.99 10.39 -7.48
C LEU A 197 -0.10 10.88 -8.44
N PRO A 198 -0.10 12.13 -8.95
CA PRO A 198 -1.08 12.55 -9.95
C PRO A 198 -1.09 11.67 -11.20
N ALA A 199 0.08 11.36 -11.76
CA ALA A 199 0.20 10.49 -12.94
C ALA A 199 -0.20 9.04 -12.62
N ILE A 200 0.12 8.55 -11.43
CA ILE A 200 -0.29 7.21 -10.96
C ILE A 200 -1.81 7.13 -10.83
N ARG A 201 -2.48 8.16 -10.30
CA ARG A 201 -3.95 8.24 -10.21
C ARG A 201 -4.60 8.15 -11.59
N GLU A 202 -4.11 8.92 -12.56
CA GLU A 202 -4.64 8.92 -13.93
C GLU A 202 -4.46 7.57 -14.61
N LEU A 203 -3.27 6.97 -14.49
CA LEU A 203 -3.02 5.65 -15.05
C LEU A 203 -3.90 4.59 -14.39
N ALA A 204 -4.05 4.62 -13.07
CA ALA A 204 -4.91 3.69 -12.34
C ALA A 204 -6.38 3.80 -12.77
N ALA A 205 -6.89 5.02 -12.93
CA ALA A 205 -8.25 5.26 -13.42
C ALA A 205 -8.44 4.74 -14.85
N HIS A 206 -7.47 4.99 -15.72
CA HIS A 206 -7.47 4.47 -17.08
C HIS A 206 -7.50 2.93 -17.13
N LEU A 207 -6.71 2.27 -16.27
CA LEU A 207 -6.70 0.81 -16.15
C LEU A 207 -8.03 0.24 -15.66
N GLN A 208 -8.82 1.01 -14.93
CA GLN A 208 -10.19 0.65 -14.53
C GLN A 208 -11.22 0.92 -15.67
N GLY A 209 -10.80 1.41 -16.82
CA GLY A 209 -11.69 1.78 -17.92
C GLY A 209 -12.44 3.09 -17.72
N ARG A 210 -12.01 3.94 -16.79
CA ARG A 210 -12.57 5.29 -16.58
C ARG A 210 -12.03 6.26 -17.63
N ARG A 211 -12.86 7.20 -18.05
CA ARG A 211 -12.53 8.27 -19.02
C ARG A 211 -12.17 9.56 -18.31
#